data_fca359e7691223d76737de3852b17684
#
_entry.id   fca359e7691223d76737de3852b17684
#
_cell.length_a   1.000
_cell.length_b   1.000
_cell.length_c   1.000
_cell.angle_alpha   90.00
_cell.angle_beta   90.00
_cell.angle_gamma   90.00
#
_symmetry.space_group_name_H-M   'P 1'
#
loop_
_entity.id
_entity.type
_entity.pdbx_description
1 polymer ?
#
loop_
_entity_poly.entity_id
_entity_poly.type
_entity_poly.pdbx_seq_one_letter_code
_entity_poly.pdbx_strand_id
1 'polypeptide(L)'
;MKKFLSFMFMVMSVTALFAQNVMKTNEVVFGHHAKNAMKVKKVASDEFLTTAPEGKSDIYYRTGRSFYDNSYQTILTRSDGSATCIVFTDDNKVYIQNPISRFITDTYIVGDVADNIITIKTPQLLGLVDDYGYYKKYYVQRMVLNEAGNNYCVDTSCNEIKLKVQDDGSIKQLDDNVLLGLVDDKGAWAYYGDYEMLFSPVTDKKVELPQTAVPEKWKMLWNGYNDTDIYVAFDNNDVYVKGLSVALPESYVKGSITDNGTVVFEKGQYLGADTLISEYHLYLGMGSVDTVYNEKTYQDEEVIHLMKSLPFRYDAEKKVMSSDSLLLLMGGKENLIITDRIDAPIFKYQKELVSPCKPLDPVFVYYKPYNPSDGYGMYQFDILREDVEGNIIPADSMKYCIYFDDELFTFMKDEYFFIPEEMTEIPYTYKDDFDFFVDGLTHTVFFYSQGFSKIGAQSIITINGEKTYSNIVYNTGGSTTGVDKVGSTATGVKRVEFYDLNGRRLAKPVSGVILKKVFYDNGDVKTTKIVR
;
A
#
# COMPACT_ATOMS: atom_id res chain seq x y z
N MET A 1 -10.21 11.16 -8.34
CA MET A 1 -9.39 10.28 -9.18
C MET A 1 -7.91 10.67 -9.26
N LYS A 2 -7.52 11.94 -9.57
CA LYS A 2 -6.08 12.33 -9.65
C LYS A 2 -5.30 12.26 -8.32
N LYS A 3 -5.95 12.48 -7.16
CA LYS A 3 -5.30 12.42 -5.83
C LYS A 3 -5.10 10.99 -5.31
N PHE A 4 -5.95 10.05 -5.75
CA PHE A 4 -5.84 8.62 -5.41
C PHE A 4 -4.62 7.97 -6.09
N LEU A 5 -4.32 8.37 -7.33
CA LEU A 5 -3.12 7.92 -8.04
C LEU A 5 -1.81 8.39 -7.36
N SER A 6 -1.78 9.59 -6.76
CA SER A 6 -0.58 10.14 -6.12
C SER A 6 -0.22 9.39 -4.83
N PHE A 7 -1.23 8.97 -4.05
CA PHE A 7 -1.04 8.17 -2.83
C PHE A 7 -0.58 6.75 -3.15
N MET A 8 -1.16 6.15 -4.20
CA MET A 8 -0.77 4.84 -4.70
C MET A 8 0.69 4.81 -5.20
N PHE A 9 1.20 5.91 -5.78
CA PHE A 9 2.59 6.02 -6.21
C PHE A 9 3.57 6.13 -5.04
N MET A 10 3.17 6.71 -3.91
CA MET A 10 4.02 6.79 -2.72
C MET A 10 4.15 5.42 -2.02
N VAL A 11 3.08 4.63 -2.02
CA VAL A 11 3.09 3.24 -1.52
C VAL A 11 3.92 2.33 -2.45
N MET A 12 3.82 2.49 -3.78
CA MET A 12 4.64 1.71 -4.72
C MET A 12 6.15 2.05 -4.65
N SER A 13 6.52 3.29 -4.33
CA SER A 13 7.95 3.65 -4.19
C SER A 13 8.57 3.06 -2.93
N VAL A 14 7.80 2.89 -1.86
CA VAL A 14 8.24 2.23 -0.62
C VAL A 14 8.30 0.70 -0.82
N THR A 15 7.30 0.10 -1.48
CA THR A 15 7.32 -1.35 -1.77
C THR A 15 8.42 -1.77 -2.75
N ALA A 16 8.80 -0.93 -3.70
CA ALA A 16 9.92 -1.22 -4.59
C ALA A 16 11.28 -1.26 -3.87
N LEU A 17 11.46 -0.47 -2.81
CA LEU A 17 12.65 -0.53 -1.95
C LEU A 17 12.70 -1.82 -1.10
N PHE A 18 11.54 -2.33 -0.65
CA PHE A 18 11.47 -3.57 0.14
C PHE A 18 11.57 -4.84 -0.73
N ALA A 19 11.07 -4.81 -1.98
CA ALA A 19 11.23 -5.93 -2.91
C ALA A 19 12.70 -6.24 -3.24
N GLN A 20 13.60 -5.26 -3.15
CA GLN A 20 15.02 -5.47 -3.38
C GLN A 20 15.69 -6.39 -2.35
N ASN A 21 15.17 -6.45 -1.11
CA ASN A 21 15.76 -7.28 -0.05
C ASN A 21 15.31 -8.75 -0.05
N VAL A 22 14.25 -9.10 -0.80
CA VAL A 22 13.73 -10.48 -0.91
C VAL A 22 14.26 -11.20 -2.14
N MET A 23 14.79 -10.48 -3.13
CA MET A 23 15.31 -11.08 -4.34
C MET A 23 16.75 -11.61 -4.15
N LYS A 24 16.88 -12.91 -3.91
CA LYS A 24 18.15 -13.60 -3.69
C LYS A 24 19.12 -13.63 -4.89
N THR A 25 18.76 -13.14 -6.08
CA THR A 25 19.64 -13.20 -7.26
C THR A 25 19.32 -12.12 -8.29
N ASN A 26 19.53 -10.86 -7.95
CA ASN A 26 19.65 -9.83 -8.98
C ASN A 26 21.12 -9.71 -9.39
N GLU A 27 21.40 -9.94 -10.65
CA GLU A 27 22.72 -9.81 -11.22
C GLU A 27 22.79 -8.50 -12.01
N VAL A 28 23.75 -7.63 -11.68
CA VAL A 28 24.05 -6.45 -12.49
C VAL A 28 24.78 -6.90 -13.75
N VAL A 29 24.18 -6.68 -14.92
CA VAL A 29 24.70 -7.16 -16.19
C VAL A 29 25.38 -6.02 -16.96
N PHE A 30 24.77 -4.83 -16.95
CA PHE A 30 25.27 -3.66 -17.67
C PHE A 30 25.17 -2.42 -16.80
N GLY A 31 26.25 -1.63 -16.74
CA GLY A 31 26.25 -0.29 -16.16
C GLY A 31 25.88 0.75 -17.21
N HIS A 32 25.06 1.72 -16.88
CA HIS A 32 24.75 2.86 -17.74
C HIS A 32 24.49 4.12 -16.91
N HIS A 33 24.59 5.29 -17.54
CA HIS A 33 24.30 6.54 -16.86
C HIS A 33 22.78 6.68 -16.62
N ALA A 34 22.43 7.19 -15.44
CA ALA A 34 21.07 7.36 -15.00
C ALA A 34 20.18 8.04 -16.06
N LYS A 35 19.10 7.35 -16.43
CA LYS A 35 17.96 7.95 -17.12
C LYS A 35 16.78 7.94 -16.15
N ASN A 36 16.01 9.04 -16.13
CA ASN A 36 14.83 9.13 -15.28
C ASN A 36 13.86 7.98 -15.56
N ALA A 37 13.31 7.38 -14.49
CA ALA A 37 12.32 6.32 -14.59
C ALA A 37 11.19 6.72 -15.55
N MET A 38 10.94 5.90 -16.56
CA MET A 38 9.95 6.19 -17.59
C MET A 38 8.55 5.89 -17.05
N LYS A 39 7.64 6.88 -17.14
CA LYS A 39 6.21 6.70 -16.86
C LYS A 39 5.48 6.51 -18.17
N VAL A 40 4.83 5.37 -18.33
CA VAL A 40 3.95 5.10 -19.47
C VAL A 40 2.63 5.84 -19.26
N LYS A 41 2.25 6.68 -20.22
CA LYS A 41 0.94 7.34 -20.23
C LYS A 41 0.06 6.65 -21.26
N LYS A 42 -1.11 6.17 -20.83
CA LYS A 42 -2.11 5.65 -21.77
C LYS A 42 -2.53 6.76 -22.73
N VAL A 43 -2.16 6.64 -24.00
CA VAL A 43 -2.67 7.47 -25.09
C VAL A 43 -3.41 6.55 -26.02
N ALA A 44 -4.67 6.82 -26.29
CA ALA A 44 -5.42 6.10 -27.31
C ALA A 44 -4.76 6.34 -28.68
N SER A 45 -4.28 5.27 -29.30
CA SER A 45 -3.65 5.29 -30.62
C SER A 45 -4.13 4.07 -31.39
N ASP A 46 -4.49 4.26 -32.66
CA ASP A 46 -4.85 3.16 -33.56
C ASP A 46 -3.63 2.31 -33.99
N GLU A 47 -2.44 2.67 -33.52
CA GLU A 47 -1.18 2.02 -33.90
C GLU A 47 -0.81 0.83 -32.99
N PHE A 48 -1.41 0.69 -31.81
CA PHE A 48 -1.16 -0.43 -30.89
C PHE A 48 -2.45 -0.93 -30.23
N LEU A 49 -2.45 -2.21 -29.85
CA LEU A 49 -3.63 -2.91 -29.41
C LEU A 49 -3.80 -2.79 -27.88
N THR A 50 -4.86 -2.12 -27.44
CA THR A 50 -5.21 -1.98 -26.02
C THR A 50 -6.28 -2.96 -25.55
N THR A 51 -6.95 -3.64 -26.47
CA THR A 51 -7.99 -4.63 -26.20
C THR A 51 -7.81 -5.81 -27.15
N ALA A 52 -7.71 -7.02 -26.62
CA ALA A 52 -7.69 -8.21 -27.46
C ALA A 52 -9.07 -8.47 -28.07
N PRO A 53 -9.15 -9.05 -29.28
CA PRO A 53 -10.38 -9.58 -29.84
C PRO A 53 -10.99 -10.67 -28.94
N GLU A 54 -12.26 -10.99 -29.19
CA GLU A 54 -12.92 -12.13 -28.54
C GLU A 54 -12.18 -13.45 -28.85
N GLY A 55 -12.03 -14.29 -27.82
CA GLY A 55 -11.34 -15.55 -27.93
C GLY A 55 -11.27 -16.29 -26.60
N LYS A 56 -10.60 -17.43 -26.59
CA LYS A 56 -10.31 -18.17 -25.36
C LYS A 56 -9.22 -17.43 -24.60
N SER A 57 -9.60 -16.77 -23.52
CA SER A 57 -8.71 -15.99 -22.65
C SER A 57 -8.36 -16.77 -21.39
N ASP A 58 -7.08 -16.72 -20.98
CA ASP A 58 -6.61 -17.25 -19.71
C ASP A 58 -5.50 -16.36 -19.16
N ILE A 59 -5.31 -16.38 -17.82
CA ILE A 59 -4.26 -15.62 -17.15
C ILE A 59 -3.19 -16.59 -16.70
N TYR A 60 -2.05 -16.49 -17.35
CA TYR A 60 -0.89 -17.35 -17.12
C TYR A 60 0.03 -16.80 -16.04
N TYR A 61 0.74 -17.69 -15.39
CA TYR A 61 1.85 -17.42 -14.52
C TYR A 61 3.13 -17.37 -15.36
N ARG A 62 3.76 -16.20 -15.44
CA ARG A 62 4.99 -16.01 -16.22
C ARG A 62 6.21 -16.28 -15.37
N THR A 63 7.10 -17.13 -15.89
CA THR A 63 8.45 -17.32 -15.39
C THR A 63 9.45 -17.18 -16.52
N GLY A 64 10.72 -17.18 -16.19
CA GLY A 64 11.82 -16.98 -17.13
C GLY A 64 12.79 -15.97 -16.56
N ARG A 65 13.49 -15.27 -17.44
CA ARG A 65 14.45 -14.24 -17.03
C ARG A 65 14.13 -12.92 -17.70
N SER A 66 14.32 -11.83 -16.97
CA SER A 66 14.03 -10.50 -17.48
C SER A 66 15.12 -9.50 -17.14
N PHE A 67 15.37 -8.61 -18.09
CA PHE A 67 16.17 -7.41 -17.88
C PHE A 67 15.27 -6.23 -17.55
N TYR A 68 15.71 -5.40 -16.61
CA TYR A 68 15.07 -4.12 -16.35
C TYR A 68 16.10 -3.04 -16.00
N ASP A 69 15.75 -1.81 -16.32
CA ASP A 69 16.53 -0.62 -16.02
C ASP A 69 16.16 -0.08 -14.64
N ASN A 70 17.14 0.09 -13.74
CA ASN A 70 16.94 0.77 -12.46
C ASN A 70 17.46 2.22 -12.46
N SER A 71 17.59 2.84 -13.64
CA SER A 71 18.12 4.18 -13.88
C SER A 71 19.65 4.34 -13.78
N TYR A 72 20.36 3.36 -13.27
CA TYR A 72 21.82 3.38 -13.14
C TYR A 72 22.49 2.20 -13.85
N GLN A 73 21.79 1.09 -13.90
CA GLN A 73 22.31 -0.17 -14.41
C GLN A 73 21.18 -1.09 -14.84
N THR A 74 21.48 -1.98 -15.76
CA THR A 74 20.56 -3.02 -16.18
C THR A 74 20.76 -4.25 -15.31
N ILE A 75 19.67 -4.69 -14.71
CA ILE A 75 19.64 -5.83 -13.79
C ILE A 75 18.96 -7.00 -14.49
N LEU A 76 19.60 -8.17 -14.45
CA LEU A 76 18.99 -9.43 -14.81
C LEU A 76 18.37 -10.07 -13.58
N THR A 77 17.13 -10.50 -13.69
CA THR A 77 16.39 -11.16 -12.61
C THR A 77 15.57 -12.31 -13.15
N ARG A 78 15.10 -13.21 -12.27
CA ARG A 78 14.02 -14.12 -12.63
C ARG A 78 12.72 -13.35 -12.76
N SER A 79 11.93 -13.68 -13.77
CA SER A 79 10.57 -13.17 -13.95
C SER A 79 9.62 -14.05 -13.14
N ASP A 80 9.59 -13.84 -11.83
CA ASP A 80 8.86 -14.72 -10.93
C ASP A 80 7.42 -14.23 -10.72
N GLY A 81 6.47 -14.92 -11.35
CA GLY A 81 5.09 -14.84 -10.96
C GLY A 81 4.25 -13.71 -11.52
N SER A 82 4.72 -13.00 -12.56
CA SER A 82 3.85 -12.02 -13.19
C SER A 82 2.63 -12.69 -13.84
N ALA A 83 1.47 -12.02 -13.75
CA ALA A 83 0.24 -12.44 -14.37
C ALA A 83 0.17 -11.88 -15.80
N THR A 84 -0.04 -12.74 -16.78
CA THR A 84 -0.11 -12.35 -18.19
C THR A 84 -1.40 -12.89 -18.79
N CYS A 85 -2.24 -12.00 -19.30
CA CYS A 85 -3.42 -12.41 -20.06
C CYS A 85 -3.00 -12.83 -21.46
N ILE A 86 -3.39 -14.05 -21.86
CA ILE A 86 -3.16 -14.58 -23.21
C ILE A 86 -4.50 -14.99 -23.80
N VAL A 87 -4.81 -14.50 -25.01
CA VAL A 87 -6.06 -14.74 -25.71
C VAL A 87 -5.78 -15.47 -27.02
N PHE A 88 -6.35 -16.65 -27.19
CA PHE A 88 -6.34 -17.42 -28.45
C PHE A 88 -7.64 -17.18 -29.18
N THR A 89 -7.57 -16.80 -30.45
CA THR A 89 -8.73 -16.50 -31.29
C THR A 89 -8.95 -17.60 -32.34
N ASP A 90 -10.17 -17.69 -32.89
CA ASP A 90 -10.57 -18.71 -33.85
C ASP A 90 -9.85 -18.60 -35.21
N ASP A 91 -9.26 -17.44 -35.52
CA ASP A 91 -8.46 -17.18 -36.72
C ASP A 91 -6.98 -17.55 -36.57
N ASN A 92 -6.66 -18.42 -35.62
CA ASN A 92 -5.30 -18.87 -35.34
C ASN A 92 -4.32 -17.74 -34.94
N LYS A 93 -4.81 -16.76 -34.21
CA LYS A 93 -3.98 -15.73 -33.60
C LYS A 93 -3.89 -15.93 -32.09
N VAL A 94 -2.81 -15.40 -31.52
CA VAL A 94 -2.66 -15.27 -30.07
C VAL A 94 -2.32 -13.82 -29.73
N TYR A 95 -2.90 -13.31 -28.68
CA TYR A 95 -2.66 -11.97 -28.15
C TYR A 95 -2.07 -12.09 -26.76
N ILE A 96 -0.90 -11.49 -26.51
CA ILE A 96 -0.18 -11.55 -25.24
C ILE A 96 -0.14 -10.14 -24.66
N GLN A 97 -0.80 -9.96 -23.51
CA GLN A 97 -0.83 -8.69 -22.77
C GLN A 97 0.51 -8.47 -22.05
N ASN A 98 0.95 -7.22 -22.00
CA ASN A 98 2.18 -6.83 -21.28
C ASN A 98 3.34 -7.80 -21.58
N PRO A 99 3.77 -7.90 -22.87
CA PRO A 99 4.66 -8.96 -23.31
C PRO A 99 6.04 -8.92 -22.66
N ILE A 100 6.45 -7.78 -22.12
CA ILE A 100 7.70 -7.62 -21.37
C ILE A 100 7.37 -7.45 -19.89
N SER A 101 7.86 -8.36 -19.06
CA SER A 101 7.74 -8.24 -17.61
C SER A 101 8.45 -6.97 -17.14
N ARG A 102 7.92 -6.30 -16.14
CA ARG A 102 8.44 -5.03 -15.58
C ARG A 102 8.33 -3.81 -16.51
N PHE A 103 7.63 -3.93 -17.64
CA PHE A 103 7.29 -2.80 -18.50
C PHE A 103 5.81 -2.85 -18.88
N ILE A 104 5.00 -2.25 -18.03
CA ILE A 104 3.53 -2.30 -18.09
C ILE A 104 3.01 -1.27 -19.08
N THR A 105 2.30 -1.70 -20.09
CA THR A 105 1.68 -0.82 -21.10
C THR A 105 0.17 -1.02 -21.22
N ASP A 106 -0.38 -2.09 -20.64
CA ASP A 106 -1.75 -2.58 -20.87
C ASP A 106 -2.08 -2.78 -22.35
N THR A 107 -1.05 -3.16 -23.11
CA THR A 107 -1.18 -3.40 -24.56
C THR A 107 -0.87 -4.86 -24.87
N TYR A 108 -1.24 -5.28 -26.07
CA TYR A 108 -1.05 -6.65 -26.55
C TYR A 108 -0.09 -6.66 -27.74
N ILE A 109 0.70 -7.73 -27.83
CA ILE A 109 1.34 -8.14 -29.07
C ILE A 109 0.57 -9.31 -29.67
N VAL A 110 0.73 -9.52 -30.98
CA VAL A 110 0.07 -10.59 -31.71
C VAL A 110 1.07 -11.59 -32.27
N GLY A 111 0.71 -12.87 -32.24
CA GLY A 111 1.43 -13.96 -32.91
C GLY A 111 0.49 -14.82 -33.76
N ASP A 112 1.04 -15.48 -34.76
CA ASP A 112 0.36 -16.50 -35.56
C ASP A 112 0.54 -17.87 -34.89
N VAL A 113 -0.50 -18.69 -34.87
CA VAL A 113 -0.48 -20.03 -34.27
C VAL A 113 -0.62 -21.10 -35.34
N ALA A 114 0.34 -22.01 -35.44
CA ALA A 114 0.27 -23.18 -36.32
C ALA A 114 1.02 -24.37 -35.67
N ASP A 115 0.44 -25.54 -35.67
CA ASP A 115 1.05 -26.78 -35.16
C ASP A 115 1.60 -26.64 -33.72
N ASN A 116 0.83 -25.99 -32.84
CA ASN A 116 1.22 -25.65 -31.47
C ASN A 116 2.45 -24.71 -31.37
N ILE A 117 2.84 -24.07 -32.46
CA ILE A 117 3.89 -23.05 -32.48
C ILE A 117 3.25 -21.68 -32.63
N ILE A 118 3.59 -20.79 -31.70
CA ILE A 118 3.27 -19.37 -31.77
C ILE A 118 4.46 -18.66 -32.41
N THR A 119 4.22 -17.92 -33.49
CA THR A 119 5.25 -17.12 -34.17
C THR A 119 4.92 -15.65 -34.01
N ILE A 120 5.73 -14.95 -33.22
CA ILE A 120 5.64 -13.51 -32.98
C ILE A 120 6.58 -12.80 -33.94
N LYS A 121 6.04 -12.06 -34.91
CA LYS A 121 6.83 -11.23 -35.82
C LYS A 121 7.12 -9.88 -35.19
N THR A 122 8.34 -9.42 -35.29
CA THR A 122 8.80 -8.14 -34.76
C THR A 122 9.32 -7.22 -35.87
N PRO A 123 9.31 -5.89 -35.75
CA PRO A 123 8.85 -5.13 -34.57
C PRO A 123 7.33 -5.05 -34.43
N GLN A 124 6.83 -4.93 -33.19
CA GLN A 124 5.46 -4.51 -32.92
C GLN A 124 5.46 -3.32 -31.97
N LEU A 125 4.64 -2.31 -32.27
CA LEU A 125 4.50 -1.13 -31.40
C LEU A 125 3.82 -1.54 -30.10
N LEU A 126 4.47 -1.25 -28.98
CA LEU A 126 3.97 -1.60 -27.64
C LEU A 126 3.30 -0.42 -26.94
N GLY A 127 3.80 0.79 -27.16
CA GLY A 127 3.22 1.96 -26.50
C GLY A 127 4.00 3.25 -26.72
N LEU A 128 3.45 4.31 -26.15
CA LEU A 128 4.03 5.64 -26.14
C LEU A 128 4.39 6.02 -24.71
N VAL A 129 5.59 6.54 -24.48
CA VAL A 129 6.02 7.06 -23.20
C VAL A 129 6.15 8.58 -23.27
N ASP A 130 5.56 9.26 -22.30
CA ASP A 130 5.68 10.70 -22.13
C ASP A 130 7.02 11.03 -21.44
N ASP A 131 7.95 11.62 -22.21
CA ASP A 131 9.22 12.11 -21.73
C ASP A 131 9.18 13.65 -21.77
N TYR A 132 8.68 14.26 -20.70
CA TYR A 132 8.51 15.72 -20.55
C TYR A 132 7.71 16.39 -21.70
N GLY A 133 6.60 15.76 -22.11
CA GLY A 133 5.74 16.26 -23.20
C GLY A 133 6.15 15.78 -24.60
N TYR A 134 7.22 15.01 -24.71
CA TYR A 134 7.61 14.33 -25.95
C TYR A 134 7.24 12.86 -25.84
N TYR A 135 6.42 12.37 -26.80
CA TYR A 135 6.03 10.97 -26.84
C TYR A 135 7.08 10.16 -27.59
N LYS A 136 7.70 9.20 -26.91
CA LYS A 136 8.60 8.22 -27.53
C LYS A 136 7.85 6.93 -27.79
N LYS A 137 8.01 6.40 -29.00
CA LYS A 137 7.47 5.08 -29.39
C LYS A 137 8.40 3.98 -28.90
N TYR A 138 7.82 2.94 -28.31
CA TYR A 138 8.53 1.75 -27.91
C TYR A 138 7.97 0.52 -28.61
N TYR A 139 8.88 -0.32 -29.09
CA TYR A 139 8.56 -1.52 -29.84
C TYR A 139 9.14 -2.74 -29.12
N VAL A 140 8.43 -3.87 -29.19
CA VAL A 140 9.07 -5.16 -28.94
C VAL A 140 9.83 -5.60 -30.18
N GLN A 141 11.04 -6.12 -29.96
CA GLN A 141 11.95 -6.53 -31.01
C GLN A 141 12.68 -7.80 -30.63
N ARG A 142 12.91 -8.69 -31.61
CA ARG A 142 13.86 -9.78 -31.46
C ARG A 142 15.27 -9.20 -31.35
N MET A 143 15.99 -9.58 -30.30
CA MET A 143 17.32 -9.08 -30.02
C MET A 143 18.28 -10.24 -29.68
N VAL A 144 19.55 -10.06 -29.99
CA VAL A 144 20.64 -10.98 -29.71
C VAL A 144 21.83 -10.24 -29.14
N LEU A 145 22.69 -10.93 -28.42
CA LEU A 145 23.94 -10.34 -27.95
C LEU A 145 24.81 -9.95 -29.15
N ASN A 146 25.45 -8.79 -29.07
CA ASN A 146 26.44 -8.36 -30.06
C ASN A 146 27.69 -9.29 -30.01
N GLU A 147 28.56 -9.17 -30.99
CA GLU A 147 29.80 -10.00 -31.09
C GLU A 147 30.69 -9.89 -29.85
N ALA A 148 30.68 -8.73 -29.18
CA ALA A 148 31.47 -8.52 -27.97
C ALA A 148 30.82 -9.14 -26.71
N GLY A 149 29.54 -9.61 -26.79
CA GLY A 149 28.80 -10.19 -25.68
C GLY A 149 28.47 -9.22 -24.55
N ASN A 150 28.49 -7.91 -24.82
CA ASN A 150 28.35 -6.87 -23.80
C ASN A 150 27.15 -5.97 -24.00
N ASN A 151 26.32 -6.20 -25.01
CA ASN A 151 25.06 -5.48 -25.24
C ASN A 151 24.11 -6.28 -26.12
N TYR A 152 22.82 -6.04 -26.00
CA TYR A 152 21.83 -6.57 -26.92
C TYR A 152 21.61 -5.61 -28.09
N CYS A 153 21.47 -6.17 -29.28
CA CYS A 153 21.16 -5.44 -30.51
C CYS A 153 20.04 -6.16 -31.29
N VAL A 154 19.35 -5.41 -32.13
CA VAL A 154 18.33 -5.96 -33.00
C VAL A 154 18.92 -7.06 -33.88
N ASP A 155 18.26 -8.22 -33.91
CA ASP A 155 18.64 -9.32 -34.81
C ASP A 155 18.24 -8.97 -36.24
N THR A 156 19.24 -8.65 -37.08
CA THR A 156 19.03 -8.33 -38.49
C THR A 156 18.85 -9.55 -39.40
N SER A 157 19.14 -10.74 -38.87
CA SER A 157 19.04 -12.01 -39.62
C SER A 157 17.68 -12.69 -39.47
N CYS A 158 16.94 -12.39 -38.39
CA CYS A 158 15.65 -12.97 -38.08
C CYS A 158 14.80 -11.97 -37.31
N ASN A 159 13.51 -11.91 -37.64
CA ASN A 159 12.55 -11.02 -36.98
C ASN A 159 11.40 -11.79 -36.30
N GLU A 160 11.56 -13.08 -36.06
CA GLU A 160 10.55 -13.93 -35.45
C GLU A 160 11.03 -14.49 -34.11
N ILE A 161 10.15 -14.50 -33.11
CA ILE A 161 10.30 -15.25 -31.85
C ILE A 161 9.29 -16.37 -31.83
N LYS A 162 9.74 -17.58 -31.51
CA LYS A 162 8.88 -18.77 -31.50
C LYS A 162 8.65 -19.27 -30.09
N LEU A 163 7.37 -19.51 -29.76
CA LEU A 163 6.95 -20.16 -28.54
C LEU A 163 6.22 -21.45 -28.88
N LYS A 164 6.33 -22.45 -28.03
CA LYS A 164 5.61 -23.74 -28.21
C LYS A 164 4.58 -23.91 -27.11
N VAL A 165 3.35 -24.20 -27.52
CA VAL A 165 2.29 -24.67 -26.62
C VAL A 165 2.56 -26.14 -26.31
N GLN A 166 2.72 -26.48 -25.03
CA GLN A 166 2.99 -27.83 -24.54
C GLN A 166 1.67 -28.58 -24.28
N ASP A 167 1.75 -29.91 -24.08
CA ASP A 167 0.58 -30.75 -23.82
C ASP A 167 -0.12 -30.39 -22.48
N ASP A 168 0.60 -29.84 -21.52
CA ASP A 168 0.07 -29.36 -20.24
C ASP A 168 -0.54 -27.93 -20.31
N GLY A 169 -0.56 -27.35 -21.51
CA GLY A 169 -1.05 -26.00 -21.74
C GLY A 169 -0.05 -24.90 -21.44
N SER A 170 1.16 -25.24 -20.96
CA SER A 170 2.22 -24.22 -20.80
C SER A 170 2.75 -23.76 -22.16
N ILE A 171 3.29 -22.53 -22.20
CA ILE A 171 3.82 -21.93 -23.44
C ILE A 171 5.28 -21.57 -23.18
N LYS A 172 6.19 -22.18 -23.93
CA LYS A 172 7.64 -22.05 -23.71
C LYS A 172 8.34 -21.46 -24.93
N GLN A 173 9.25 -20.51 -24.69
CA GLN A 173 10.15 -20.00 -25.74
C GLN A 173 11.05 -21.11 -26.27
N LEU A 174 11.17 -21.17 -27.59
CA LEU A 174 11.99 -22.16 -28.29
C LEU A 174 13.40 -21.63 -28.61
N ASP A 175 13.51 -20.34 -28.86
CA ASP A 175 14.77 -19.72 -29.25
C ASP A 175 15.71 -19.55 -28.07
N ASP A 176 16.82 -20.24 -28.06
CA ASP A 176 17.86 -20.05 -27.05
C ASP A 176 18.62 -18.73 -27.27
N ASN A 177 18.99 -18.04 -26.20
CA ASN A 177 19.78 -16.80 -26.23
C ASN A 177 19.14 -15.63 -27.02
N VAL A 178 17.86 -15.67 -27.20
CA VAL A 178 17.08 -14.60 -27.87
C VAL A 178 16.26 -13.85 -26.86
N LEU A 179 16.36 -12.52 -26.92
CA LEU A 179 15.62 -11.61 -26.08
C LEU A 179 14.40 -11.05 -26.85
N LEU A 180 13.23 -11.11 -26.27
CA LEU A 180 12.12 -10.21 -26.62
C LEU A 180 12.41 -8.88 -25.93
N GLY A 181 13.10 -7.98 -26.61
CA GLY A 181 13.59 -6.74 -26.04
C GLY A 181 12.72 -5.53 -26.36
N LEU A 182 12.79 -4.51 -25.51
CA LEU A 182 12.18 -3.21 -25.74
C LEU A 182 13.18 -2.29 -26.44
N VAL A 183 12.79 -1.72 -27.57
CA VAL A 183 13.59 -0.75 -28.31
C VAL A 183 12.82 0.57 -28.51
N ASP A 184 13.57 1.67 -28.60
CA ASP A 184 13.03 2.96 -28.99
C ASP A 184 12.78 3.04 -30.53
N ASP A 185 12.30 4.18 -30.99
CA ASP A 185 12.03 4.46 -32.42
C ASP A 185 13.28 4.48 -33.30
N LYS A 186 14.48 4.46 -32.70
CA LYS A 186 15.78 4.36 -33.38
C LYS A 186 16.36 2.96 -33.36
N GLY A 187 15.66 2.00 -32.73
CA GLY A 187 16.11 0.63 -32.55
C GLY A 187 17.15 0.46 -31.44
N ALA A 188 17.34 1.46 -30.58
CA ALA A 188 18.21 1.33 -29.44
C ALA A 188 17.52 0.55 -28.30
N TRP A 189 18.24 -0.37 -27.68
CA TRP A 189 17.72 -1.14 -26.55
C TRP A 189 17.43 -0.22 -25.35
N ALA A 190 16.22 -0.33 -24.82
CA ALA A 190 15.77 0.43 -23.66
C ALA A 190 16.07 -0.27 -22.33
N TYR A 191 16.88 -1.33 -22.34
CA TYR A 191 17.31 -2.12 -21.18
C TYR A 191 16.20 -2.92 -20.47
N TYR A 192 15.09 -3.16 -21.16
CA TYR A 192 14.03 -4.09 -20.75
C TYR A 192 13.93 -5.23 -21.75
N GLY A 193 13.53 -6.39 -21.29
CA GLY A 193 13.27 -7.53 -22.15
C GLY A 193 13.24 -8.85 -21.41
N ASP A 194 12.60 -9.83 -22.02
CA ASP A 194 12.43 -11.17 -21.47
C ASP A 194 13.05 -12.23 -22.36
N TYR A 195 13.62 -13.26 -21.75
CA TYR A 195 14.10 -14.45 -22.43
C TYR A 195 13.90 -15.71 -21.57
N GLU A 196 14.03 -16.89 -22.18
CA GLU A 196 13.66 -18.16 -21.54
C GLU A 196 12.22 -18.13 -21.01
N MET A 197 11.32 -17.40 -21.73
CA MET A 197 9.95 -17.19 -21.31
C MET A 197 9.20 -18.53 -21.17
N LEU A 198 8.52 -18.68 -20.03
CA LEU A 198 7.61 -19.78 -19.77
C LEU A 198 6.32 -19.21 -19.15
N PHE A 199 5.19 -19.46 -19.81
CA PHE A 199 3.86 -19.13 -19.31
C PHE A 199 3.18 -20.43 -18.89
N SER A 200 2.80 -20.56 -17.63
CA SER A 200 2.17 -21.76 -17.09
C SER A 200 0.73 -21.48 -16.69
N PRO A 201 -0.22 -22.37 -16.99
CA PRO A 201 -1.58 -22.26 -16.50
C PRO A 201 -1.60 -22.28 -14.96
N VAL A 202 -2.48 -21.51 -14.35
CA VAL A 202 -2.67 -21.52 -12.90
C VAL A 202 -3.68 -22.59 -12.51
N THR A 203 -3.26 -23.51 -11.65
CA THR A 203 -4.10 -24.61 -11.14
C THR A 203 -4.63 -24.36 -9.73
N ASP A 204 -4.14 -23.32 -9.06
CA ASP A 204 -4.55 -22.98 -7.71
C ASP A 204 -5.99 -22.45 -7.71
N LYS A 205 -6.77 -22.90 -6.71
CA LYS A 205 -8.17 -22.51 -6.58
C LYS A 205 -8.33 -21.39 -5.57
N LYS A 206 -9.22 -20.46 -5.88
CA LYS A 206 -9.67 -19.44 -4.92
C LYS A 206 -10.47 -20.09 -3.79
N VAL A 207 -10.43 -19.47 -2.63
CA VAL A 207 -11.32 -19.82 -1.54
C VAL A 207 -12.75 -19.41 -1.92
N GLU A 208 -13.68 -20.36 -1.82
CA GLU A 208 -15.10 -20.11 -2.05
C GLU A 208 -15.83 -19.98 -0.71
N LEU A 209 -16.74 -19.02 -0.62
CA LEU A 209 -17.60 -18.85 0.54
C LEU A 209 -18.69 -19.94 0.52
N PRO A 210 -18.88 -20.74 1.60
CA PRO A 210 -20.00 -21.65 1.70
C PRO A 210 -21.35 -20.91 1.62
N GLN A 211 -22.35 -21.55 0.99
CA GLN A 211 -23.70 -20.96 0.87
C GLN A 211 -24.38 -20.71 2.23
N THR A 212 -23.95 -21.40 3.27
CA THR A 212 -24.43 -21.27 4.66
C THR A 212 -23.85 -20.07 5.38
N ALA A 213 -22.70 -19.56 4.92
CA ALA A 213 -21.99 -18.45 5.55
C ALA A 213 -22.53 -17.10 5.07
N VAL A 214 -22.84 -16.22 6.00
CA VAL A 214 -23.36 -14.88 5.72
C VAL A 214 -22.29 -13.85 6.05
N PRO A 215 -21.78 -13.09 5.05
CA PRO A 215 -20.79 -12.06 5.30
C PRO A 215 -21.37 -10.87 6.07
N GLU A 216 -20.72 -10.49 7.15
CA GLU A 216 -20.97 -9.24 7.88
C GLU A 216 -19.91 -8.20 7.50
N LYS A 217 -20.30 -6.92 7.50
CA LYS A 217 -19.37 -5.82 7.25
C LYS A 217 -18.51 -5.55 8.47
N TRP A 218 -17.19 -5.52 8.27
CA TRP A 218 -16.17 -5.22 9.26
C TRP A 218 -15.23 -4.15 8.73
N LYS A 219 -14.40 -3.60 9.60
CA LYS A 219 -13.27 -2.74 9.24
C LYS A 219 -11.96 -3.48 9.50
N MET A 220 -11.05 -3.40 8.57
CA MET A 220 -9.65 -3.69 8.81
C MET A 220 -8.93 -2.38 9.11
N LEU A 221 -8.24 -2.33 10.24
CA LEU A 221 -7.46 -1.18 10.69
C LEU A 221 -5.98 -1.56 10.77
N TRP A 222 -5.13 -0.61 10.48
CA TRP A 222 -3.67 -0.74 10.65
C TRP A 222 -3.03 0.64 10.85
N ASN A 223 -1.83 0.64 11.48
CA ASN A 223 -1.09 1.86 11.81
C ASN A 223 -1.86 2.88 12.68
N GLY A 224 -2.96 2.45 13.32
CA GLY A 224 -3.76 3.28 14.21
C GLY A 224 -4.69 4.31 13.55
N TYR A 225 -4.56 4.53 12.23
CA TYR A 225 -5.33 5.56 11.52
C TYR A 225 -5.88 5.14 10.14
N ASN A 226 -5.31 4.10 9.54
CA ASN A 226 -5.81 3.58 8.27
C ASN A 226 -6.94 2.59 8.51
N ASP A 227 -7.94 2.60 7.64
CA ASP A 227 -9.00 1.60 7.63
C ASP A 227 -9.48 1.29 6.21
N THR A 228 -10.01 0.09 6.05
CA THR A 228 -10.74 -0.32 4.86
C THR A 228 -11.91 -1.22 5.22
N ASP A 229 -12.94 -1.24 4.37
CA ASP A 229 -14.06 -2.16 4.53
C ASP A 229 -13.62 -3.57 4.13
N ILE A 230 -13.90 -4.52 5.01
CA ILE A 230 -13.76 -5.95 4.76
C ILE A 230 -15.08 -6.64 5.08
N TYR A 231 -15.23 -7.89 4.65
CA TYR A 231 -16.38 -8.70 4.99
C TYR A 231 -15.91 -10.00 5.63
N VAL A 232 -16.47 -10.32 6.78
CA VAL A 232 -16.12 -11.51 7.56
C VAL A 232 -17.35 -12.40 7.66
N ALA A 233 -17.19 -13.69 7.39
CA ALA A 233 -18.23 -14.69 7.57
C ALA A 233 -17.70 -15.84 8.40
N PHE A 234 -18.57 -16.42 9.22
CA PHE A 234 -18.27 -17.59 10.04
C PHE A 234 -19.11 -18.77 9.57
N ASP A 235 -18.48 -19.94 9.46
CA ASP A 235 -19.15 -21.21 9.21
C ASP A 235 -18.53 -22.30 10.09
N ASN A 236 -19.23 -22.69 11.15
CA ASN A 236 -18.68 -23.54 12.21
C ASN A 236 -17.39 -22.94 12.82
N ASN A 237 -16.27 -23.64 12.66
CA ASN A 237 -14.95 -23.16 13.12
C ASN A 237 -14.16 -22.43 12.02
N ASP A 238 -14.73 -22.26 10.85
CA ASP A 238 -14.07 -21.58 9.73
C ASP A 238 -14.44 -20.10 9.71
N VAL A 239 -13.46 -19.26 9.34
CA VAL A 239 -13.59 -17.82 9.19
C VAL A 239 -13.18 -17.42 7.78
N TYR A 240 -14.04 -16.72 7.09
CA TYR A 240 -13.83 -16.28 5.72
C TYR A 240 -13.72 -14.76 5.70
N VAL A 241 -12.68 -14.23 5.06
CA VAL A 241 -12.46 -12.76 4.98
C VAL A 241 -12.24 -12.36 3.54
N LYS A 242 -12.97 -11.35 3.05
CA LYS A 242 -12.72 -10.69 1.76
C LYS A 242 -12.49 -9.20 1.91
N GLY A 243 -11.89 -8.58 0.90
CA GLY A 243 -11.54 -7.15 0.92
C GLY A 243 -10.13 -6.87 1.41
N LEU A 244 -9.28 -7.89 1.53
CA LEU A 244 -7.88 -7.72 1.95
C LEU A 244 -6.99 -7.14 0.83
N SER A 245 -7.41 -7.24 -0.43
CA SER A 245 -6.70 -6.73 -1.59
C SER A 245 -7.53 -5.67 -2.30
N VAL A 246 -6.93 -4.51 -2.57
CA VAL A 246 -7.57 -3.46 -3.38
C VAL A 246 -7.77 -3.91 -4.83
N ALA A 247 -6.81 -4.68 -5.35
CA ALA A 247 -6.87 -5.21 -6.72
C ALA A 247 -7.91 -6.34 -6.88
N LEU A 248 -8.13 -7.13 -5.81
CA LEU A 248 -9.00 -8.30 -5.82
C LEU A 248 -9.98 -8.25 -4.63
N PRO A 249 -10.87 -7.24 -4.55
CA PRO A 249 -11.70 -6.99 -3.37
C PRO A 249 -12.73 -8.10 -3.10
N GLU A 250 -13.07 -8.92 -4.10
CA GLU A 250 -14.03 -10.02 -3.97
C GLU A 250 -13.39 -11.36 -3.58
N SER A 251 -12.06 -11.41 -3.45
CA SER A 251 -11.36 -12.66 -3.14
C SER A 251 -11.41 -12.96 -1.64
N TYR A 252 -11.74 -14.19 -1.31
CA TYR A 252 -11.78 -14.70 0.07
C TYR A 252 -10.47 -15.35 0.46
N VAL A 253 -10.12 -15.22 1.73
CA VAL A 253 -9.18 -16.07 2.44
C VAL A 253 -9.92 -16.82 3.56
N LYS A 254 -9.40 -17.98 3.96
CA LYS A 254 -9.98 -18.82 4.99
C LYS A 254 -9.04 -18.97 6.17
N GLY A 255 -9.54 -18.74 7.38
CA GLY A 255 -8.91 -19.09 8.64
C GLY A 255 -9.73 -20.12 9.40
N SER A 256 -9.18 -20.62 10.50
CA SER A 256 -9.88 -21.55 11.40
C SER A 256 -9.75 -21.09 12.84
N ILE A 257 -10.85 -21.20 13.60
CA ILE A 257 -10.88 -20.93 15.04
C ILE A 257 -10.33 -22.16 15.76
N THR A 258 -9.31 -21.97 16.57
CA THR A 258 -8.70 -23.01 17.40
C THR A 258 -9.42 -23.13 18.76
N ASP A 259 -9.18 -24.21 19.49
CA ASP A 259 -9.80 -24.47 20.80
C ASP A 259 -9.54 -23.38 21.84
N ASN A 260 -8.47 -22.61 21.69
CA ASN A 260 -8.13 -21.48 22.57
C ASN A 260 -8.73 -20.14 22.12
N GLY A 261 -9.59 -20.13 21.10
CA GLY A 261 -10.24 -18.91 20.59
C GLY A 261 -9.35 -18.05 19.69
N THR A 262 -8.22 -18.58 19.20
CA THR A 262 -7.38 -17.91 18.21
C THR A 262 -7.88 -18.24 16.80
N VAL A 263 -7.99 -17.23 15.93
CA VAL A 263 -8.21 -17.46 14.49
C VAL A 263 -6.88 -17.55 13.79
N VAL A 264 -6.64 -18.62 13.03
CA VAL A 264 -5.37 -18.84 12.33
C VAL A 264 -5.61 -18.92 10.84
N PHE A 265 -4.92 -18.08 10.08
CA PHE A 265 -4.86 -18.13 8.61
C PHE A 265 -3.56 -18.76 8.17
N GLU A 266 -3.63 -19.70 7.24
CA GLU A 266 -2.46 -20.34 6.63
C GLU A 266 -2.00 -19.57 5.38
N LYS A 267 -0.69 -19.47 5.16
CA LYS A 267 -0.11 -18.82 3.99
C LYS A 267 -0.39 -19.58 2.69
N GLY A 268 -0.23 -18.87 1.56
CA GLY A 268 -0.26 -19.48 0.23
C GLY A 268 -1.67 -19.68 -0.32
N GLN A 269 -2.68 -19.12 0.30
CA GLN A 269 -4.04 -19.13 -0.25
C GLN A 269 -4.08 -18.21 -1.47
N TYR A 270 -4.57 -18.72 -2.59
CA TYR A 270 -4.65 -18.01 -3.85
C TYR A 270 -5.84 -17.05 -3.87
N LEU A 271 -5.57 -15.76 -4.08
CA LEU A 271 -6.61 -14.73 -4.18
C LEU A 271 -7.09 -14.55 -5.63
N GLY A 272 -6.21 -14.70 -6.60
CA GLY A 272 -6.49 -14.46 -8.01
C GLY A 272 -5.32 -13.79 -8.71
N ALA A 273 -5.56 -13.42 -9.98
CA ALA A 273 -4.61 -12.68 -10.77
C ALA A 273 -5.00 -11.21 -10.83
N ASP A 274 -4.06 -10.34 -10.55
CA ASP A 274 -4.14 -8.90 -10.80
C ASP A 274 -3.26 -8.57 -12.00
N THR A 275 -3.87 -8.22 -13.12
CA THR A 275 -3.16 -7.85 -14.35
C THR A 275 -3.02 -6.35 -14.55
N LEU A 276 -3.57 -5.54 -13.64
CA LEU A 276 -3.70 -4.09 -13.83
C LEU A 276 -2.84 -3.25 -12.87
N ILE A 277 -2.63 -3.73 -11.65
CA ILE A 277 -1.97 -2.95 -10.58
C ILE A 277 -0.61 -3.54 -10.27
N SER A 278 -0.58 -4.78 -9.78
CA SER A 278 0.66 -5.45 -9.38
C SER A 278 1.26 -6.33 -10.48
N GLU A 279 0.43 -6.77 -11.43
CA GLU A 279 0.77 -7.75 -12.48
C GLU A 279 1.20 -9.12 -11.95
N TYR A 280 0.64 -9.54 -10.80
CA TYR A 280 0.95 -10.82 -10.20
C TYR A 280 -0.29 -11.67 -9.94
N HIS A 281 -0.08 -12.98 -9.90
CA HIS A 281 -0.95 -13.87 -9.18
C HIS A 281 -0.74 -13.67 -7.68
N LEU A 282 -1.79 -13.25 -6.97
CA LEU A 282 -1.68 -12.86 -5.57
C LEU A 282 -2.02 -14.03 -4.64
N TYR A 283 -1.22 -14.16 -3.61
CA TYR A 283 -1.34 -15.16 -2.54
C TYR A 283 -1.31 -14.49 -1.18
N LEU A 284 -2.03 -15.05 -0.23
CA LEU A 284 -1.94 -14.63 1.16
C LEU A 284 -0.56 -14.99 1.71
N GLY A 285 0.13 -14.00 2.22
CA GLY A 285 1.39 -14.13 2.94
C GLY A 285 1.30 -13.58 4.35
N MET A 286 2.29 -13.86 5.14
CA MET A 286 2.40 -13.37 6.51
C MET A 286 3.84 -13.34 6.98
N GLY A 287 4.12 -12.47 7.96
CA GLY A 287 5.47 -12.32 8.46
C GLY A 287 5.54 -11.61 9.80
N SER A 288 6.73 -11.58 10.34
CA SER A 288 7.13 -10.69 11.42
C SER A 288 8.20 -9.74 10.94
N VAL A 289 8.38 -8.61 11.61
CA VAL A 289 9.42 -7.65 11.29
C VAL A 289 10.37 -7.52 12.48
N ASP A 290 11.67 -7.57 12.17
CA ASP A 290 12.73 -7.22 13.11
C ASP A 290 13.46 -5.98 12.58
N THR A 291 13.95 -5.15 13.50
CA THR A 291 14.82 -4.02 13.16
C THR A 291 16.25 -4.41 13.44
N VAL A 292 17.08 -4.43 12.41
CA VAL A 292 18.50 -4.79 12.50
C VAL A 292 19.35 -3.59 12.11
N TYR A 293 20.31 -3.24 12.95
CA TYR A 293 21.28 -2.20 12.63
C TYR A 293 22.26 -2.68 11.55
N ASN A 294 22.33 -1.96 10.44
CA ASN A 294 23.27 -2.24 9.37
C ASN A 294 24.55 -1.41 9.53
N GLU A 295 25.67 -2.05 9.89
CA GLU A 295 26.95 -1.38 10.10
C GLU A 295 27.54 -0.73 8.84
N LYS A 296 27.11 -1.14 7.63
CA LYS A 296 27.59 -0.58 6.36
C LYS A 296 26.88 0.71 5.98
N THR A 297 25.58 0.79 6.27
CA THR A 297 24.73 1.97 5.96
C THR A 297 24.59 2.91 7.15
N TYR A 298 25.01 2.47 8.35
CA TYR A 298 24.82 3.17 9.62
C TYR A 298 23.36 3.49 9.93
N GLN A 299 22.44 2.63 9.48
CA GLN A 299 20.99 2.80 9.63
C GLN A 299 20.36 1.52 10.18
N ASP A 300 19.24 1.70 10.88
CA ASP A 300 18.36 0.59 11.23
C ASP A 300 17.60 0.15 9.97
N GLU A 301 17.65 -1.13 9.64
CA GLU A 301 16.96 -1.75 8.53
C GLU A 301 15.90 -2.72 9.04
N GLU A 302 14.72 -2.70 8.44
CA GLU A 302 13.67 -3.68 8.72
C GLU A 302 13.94 -4.97 7.95
N VAL A 303 13.88 -6.10 8.66
CA VAL A 303 13.99 -7.44 8.09
C VAL A 303 12.66 -8.16 8.29
N ILE A 304 12.02 -8.55 7.18
CA ILE A 304 10.77 -9.32 7.20
C ILE A 304 11.09 -10.81 7.21
N HIS A 305 10.59 -11.50 8.22
CA HIS A 305 10.66 -12.96 8.35
C HIS A 305 9.31 -13.57 7.98
N LEU A 306 9.25 -14.32 6.87
CA LEU A 306 8.03 -14.96 6.42
C LEU A 306 7.59 -16.08 7.40
N MET A 307 6.33 -16.10 7.76
CA MET A 307 5.69 -17.06 8.64
C MET A 307 4.84 -18.06 7.83
N LYS A 308 4.51 -19.21 8.44
CA LYS A 308 3.62 -20.22 7.84
C LYS A 308 2.16 -19.90 8.05
N SER A 309 1.84 -19.29 9.18
CA SER A 309 0.47 -18.97 9.58
C SER A 309 0.42 -17.64 10.33
N LEU A 310 -0.73 -16.97 10.27
CA LEU A 310 -1.00 -15.71 10.94
C LEU A 310 -2.07 -15.92 12.00
N PRO A 311 -1.70 -15.88 13.30
CA PRO A 311 -2.67 -15.96 14.38
C PRO A 311 -3.28 -14.58 14.67
N PHE A 312 -4.61 -14.56 14.86
CA PHE A 312 -5.36 -13.44 15.39
C PHE A 312 -5.96 -13.80 16.75
N ARG A 313 -5.77 -12.98 17.75
CA ARG A 313 -6.56 -13.03 18.98
C ARG A 313 -8.00 -12.63 18.64
N TYR A 314 -8.96 -13.48 18.95
CA TYR A 314 -10.37 -13.23 18.66
C TYR A 314 -11.16 -13.00 19.94
N ASP A 315 -11.72 -11.81 20.11
CA ASP A 315 -12.69 -11.46 21.12
C ASP A 315 -14.10 -11.54 20.49
N ALA A 316 -14.79 -12.65 20.79
CA ALA A 316 -16.11 -12.92 20.21
C ALA A 316 -17.21 -11.98 20.76
N GLU A 317 -17.07 -11.48 22.01
CA GLU A 317 -18.02 -10.55 22.60
C GLU A 317 -17.95 -9.17 21.93
N LYS A 318 -16.73 -8.70 21.71
CA LYS A 318 -16.48 -7.41 21.04
C LYS A 318 -16.47 -7.52 19.53
N LYS A 319 -16.50 -8.73 18.98
CA LYS A 319 -16.31 -9.01 17.56
C LYS A 319 -15.03 -8.31 17.01
N VAL A 320 -13.89 -8.59 17.61
CA VAL A 320 -12.59 -8.04 17.22
C VAL A 320 -11.58 -9.15 17.06
N MET A 321 -10.86 -9.16 15.95
CA MET A 321 -9.69 -9.99 15.71
C MET A 321 -8.46 -9.10 15.57
N SER A 322 -7.35 -9.38 16.27
CA SER A 322 -6.12 -8.58 16.20
C SER A 322 -4.88 -9.46 16.13
N SER A 323 -3.92 -9.04 15.34
CA SER A 323 -2.60 -9.66 15.24
C SER A 323 -1.50 -8.64 15.46
N ASP A 324 -0.39 -9.06 16.05
CA ASP A 324 0.81 -8.23 16.20
C ASP A 324 1.83 -8.49 15.06
N SER A 325 1.48 -9.33 14.10
CA SER A 325 2.30 -9.75 12.95
C SER A 325 1.86 -9.03 11.67
N LEU A 326 2.59 -9.26 10.59
CA LEU A 326 2.29 -8.70 9.27
C LEU A 326 1.31 -9.59 8.51
N LEU A 327 0.27 -8.99 7.94
CA LEU A 327 -0.48 -9.57 6.84
C LEU A 327 0.12 -9.05 5.54
N LEU A 328 0.45 -9.97 4.64
CA LEU A 328 1.12 -9.66 3.38
C LEU A 328 0.29 -10.15 2.20
N LEU A 329 0.34 -9.42 1.10
CA LEU A 329 -0.04 -9.93 -0.20
C LEU A 329 1.22 -10.22 -0.99
N MET A 330 1.33 -11.45 -1.49
CA MET A 330 2.54 -11.94 -2.14
C MET A 330 2.28 -12.14 -3.62
N GLY A 331 3.13 -11.57 -4.45
CA GLY A 331 3.18 -11.86 -5.88
C GLY A 331 3.93 -13.16 -6.13
N GLY A 332 3.24 -14.11 -6.78
CA GLY A 332 3.80 -15.42 -7.10
C GLY A 332 3.66 -16.48 -6.00
N LYS A 333 3.57 -17.71 -6.44
CA LYS A 333 3.30 -18.89 -5.57
C LYS A 333 4.38 -19.14 -4.51
N GLU A 334 5.63 -18.81 -4.81
CA GLU A 334 6.77 -19.05 -3.92
C GLU A 334 7.08 -17.86 -2.99
N ASN A 335 6.16 -16.89 -2.88
CA ASN A 335 6.27 -15.71 -2.02
C ASN A 335 7.52 -14.86 -2.31
N LEU A 336 7.78 -14.58 -3.56
CA LEU A 336 9.02 -13.93 -3.99
C LEU A 336 8.94 -12.40 -3.94
N ILE A 337 7.74 -11.83 -4.02
CA ILE A 337 7.52 -10.39 -4.03
C ILE A 337 6.40 -10.03 -3.06
N ILE A 338 6.64 -9.08 -2.17
CA ILE A 338 5.60 -8.48 -1.34
C ILE A 338 4.96 -7.37 -2.17
N THR A 339 3.68 -7.52 -2.51
CA THR A 339 2.92 -6.52 -3.26
C THR A 339 2.15 -5.57 -2.35
N ASP A 340 1.80 -6.01 -1.14
CA ASP A 340 1.15 -5.19 -0.13
C ASP A 340 1.50 -5.69 1.28
N ARG A 341 1.51 -4.76 2.25
CA ARG A 341 1.89 -5.01 3.64
C ARG A 341 0.93 -4.27 4.57
N ILE A 342 0.41 -4.99 5.53
CA ILE A 342 -0.48 -4.48 6.58
C ILE A 342 0.11 -4.86 7.92
N ASP A 343 0.53 -3.86 8.68
CA ASP A 343 1.21 -4.03 9.96
C ASP A 343 0.18 -4.14 11.08
N ALA A 344 0.31 -5.16 11.91
CA ALA A 344 -0.53 -5.39 13.09
C ALA A 344 -2.04 -5.19 12.80
N PRO A 345 -2.63 -5.94 11.82
CA PRO A 345 -4.00 -5.75 11.40
C PRO A 345 -4.98 -6.02 12.55
N ILE A 346 -6.02 -5.17 12.60
CA ILE A 346 -7.17 -5.34 13.48
C ILE A 346 -8.42 -5.43 12.62
N PHE A 347 -9.16 -6.53 12.71
CA PHE A 347 -10.47 -6.68 12.08
C PHE A 347 -11.53 -6.44 13.14
N LYS A 348 -12.39 -5.44 12.94
CA LYS A 348 -13.40 -5.02 13.90
C LYS A 348 -14.76 -4.94 13.24
N TYR A 349 -15.76 -5.60 13.84
CA TYR A 349 -17.13 -5.53 13.37
C TYR A 349 -17.61 -4.07 13.30
N GLN A 350 -18.24 -3.71 12.20
CA GLN A 350 -18.77 -2.38 11.99
C GLN A 350 -20.29 -2.40 12.06
N LYS A 351 -20.82 -1.86 13.15
CA LYS A 351 -22.25 -1.58 13.27
C LYS A 351 -22.62 -0.43 12.32
N GLU A 352 -23.77 -0.51 11.70
CA GLU A 352 -24.31 0.63 10.94
C GLU A 352 -24.60 1.81 11.88
N LEU A 353 -24.00 2.94 11.58
CA LEU A 353 -24.16 4.15 12.38
C LEU A 353 -25.41 4.91 11.89
N VAL A 354 -26.51 4.79 12.61
CA VAL A 354 -27.78 5.47 12.30
C VAL A 354 -27.91 6.83 12.98
N SER A 355 -27.20 7.05 14.09
CA SER A 355 -27.10 8.32 14.82
C SER A 355 -25.70 8.49 15.39
N PRO A 356 -25.23 9.73 15.60
CA PRO A 356 -23.89 9.94 16.13
C PRO A 356 -23.84 9.65 17.64
N CYS A 357 -22.84 8.87 18.05
CA CYS A 357 -22.42 8.78 19.43
C CYS A 357 -21.32 9.82 19.73
N LYS A 358 -21.05 10.09 21.01
CA LYS A 358 -20.02 11.06 21.39
C LYS A 358 -18.64 10.63 20.89
N PRO A 359 -17.88 11.47 20.13
CA PRO A 359 -16.51 11.15 19.74
C PRO A 359 -15.59 11.04 20.95
N LEU A 360 -14.53 10.26 20.81
CA LEU A 360 -13.42 10.31 21.77
C LEU A 360 -12.81 11.70 21.80
N ASP A 361 -12.34 12.09 22.99
CA ASP A 361 -11.69 13.37 23.17
C ASP A 361 -10.36 13.41 22.40
N PRO A 362 -9.98 14.53 21.76
CA PRO A 362 -8.67 14.71 21.18
C PRO A 362 -7.56 14.48 22.23
N VAL A 363 -6.38 14.10 21.77
CA VAL A 363 -5.22 13.90 22.64
C VAL A 363 -4.19 14.99 22.36
N PHE A 364 -3.87 15.80 23.35
CA PHE A 364 -2.82 16.82 23.23
C PHE A 364 -1.47 16.19 22.94
N VAL A 365 -0.77 16.67 21.90
CA VAL A 365 0.56 16.21 21.50
C VAL A 365 1.64 17.24 21.77
N TYR A 366 1.49 18.46 21.23
CA TYR A 366 2.51 19.49 21.33
C TYR A 366 1.91 20.90 21.15
N TYR A 367 2.54 21.87 21.81
CA TYR A 367 2.20 23.27 21.67
C TYR A 367 3.47 24.12 21.58
N LYS A 368 3.53 24.97 20.57
CA LYS A 368 4.49 26.05 20.41
C LYS A 368 3.74 27.37 20.54
N PRO A 369 4.02 28.21 21.56
CA PRO A 369 3.39 29.52 21.65
C PRO A 369 3.81 30.40 20.46
N TYR A 370 3.00 31.38 20.13
CA TYR A 370 3.35 32.36 19.12
C TYR A 370 4.68 33.03 19.48
N ASN A 371 5.59 33.08 18.52
CA ASN A 371 6.86 33.75 18.62
C ASN A 371 6.95 34.84 17.54
N PRO A 372 7.07 36.15 17.92
CA PRO A 372 7.18 37.23 16.94
C PRO A 372 8.36 37.10 15.96
N SER A 373 9.45 36.44 16.37
CA SER A 373 10.61 36.21 15.50
C SER A 373 10.34 35.17 14.42
N ASP A 374 9.50 34.17 14.71
CA ASP A 374 9.13 33.12 13.79
C ASP A 374 7.84 33.47 13.01
N GLY A 375 7.02 34.38 13.55
CA GLY A 375 5.77 34.83 12.97
C GLY A 375 4.59 33.90 13.16
N TYR A 376 4.74 32.78 13.92
CA TYR A 376 3.67 31.81 14.14
C TYR A 376 3.74 31.09 15.48
N GLY A 377 2.62 30.52 15.90
CA GLY A 377 2.50 29.47 16.89
C GLY A 377 1.98 28.17 16.25
N MET A 378 2.02 27.03 16.98
CA MET A 378 1.60 25.74 16.48
C MET A 378 0.95 24.91 17.56
N TYR A 379 -0.14 24.23 17.22
CA TYR A 379 -0.85 23.31 18.09
C TYR A 379 -1.00 21.94 17.40
N GLN A 380 -0.56 20.88 18.09
CA GLN A 380 -0.66 19.51 17.60
C GLN A 380 -1.50 18.67 18.56
N PHE A 381 -2.39 17.89 18.01
CA PHE A 381 -3.29 17.00 18.72
C PHE A 381 -3.66 15.81 17.85
N ASP A 382 -3.90 14.66 18.50
CA ASP A 382 -4.40 13.48 17.82
C ASP A 382 -5.92 13.45 17.88
N ILE A 383 -6.57 13.08 16.78
CA ILE A 383 -8.00 12.78 16.73
C ILE A 383 -8.16 11.29 16.43
N LEU A 384 -8.75 10.59 17.40
CA LEU A 384 -9.11 9.19 17.24
C LEU A 384 -10.40 9.07 16.44
N ARG A 385 -10.43 8.23 15.43
CA ARG A 385 -11.62 7.98 14.59
C ARG A 385 -12.53 6.95 15.24
N GLU A 386 -12.82 7.14 16.52
CA GLU A 386 -13.73 6.29 17.29
C GLU A 386 -14.66 7.14 18.16
N ASP A 387 -15.83 6.59 18.46
CA ASP A 387 -16.73 7.12 19.48
C ASP A 387 -16.54 6.38 20.83
N VAL A 388 -17.27 6.84 21.86
CA VAL A 388 -17.20 6.24 23.21
C VAL A 388 -17.73 4.80 23.28
N GLU A 389 -18.48 4.34 22.27
CA GLU A 389 -18.92 2.94 22.14
C GLU A 389 -17.90 2.09 21.38
N GLY A 390 -16.82 2.71 20.87
CA GLY A 390 -15.80 2.07 20.10
C GLY A 390 -16.19 1.81 18.64
N ASN A 391 -17.20 2.50 18.10
CA ASN A 391 -17.47 2.45 16.66
C ASN A 391 -16.45 3.27 15.91
N ILE A 392 -16.03 2.77 14.74
CA ILE A 392 -15.10 3.47 13.86
C ILE A 392 -15.88 4.47 13.03
N ILE A 393 -15.45 5.72 13.05
CA ILE A 393 -16.12 6.80 12.36
C ILE A 393 -15.44 7.06 11.01
N PRO A 394 -16.21 7.11 9.91
CA PRO A 394 -15.68 7.53 8.61
C PRO A 394 -15.05 8.92 8.68
N ALA A 395 -13.90 9.10 8.05
CA ALA A 395 -13.16 10.36 8.10
C ALA A 395 -13.94 11.55 7.54
N ASP A 396 -14.81 11.31 6.56
CA ASP A 396 -15.72 12.31 5.98
C ASP A 396 -16.89 12.73 6.89
N SER A 397 -17.17 11.91 7.91
CA SER A 397 -18.17 12.21 8.96
C SER A 397 -17.56 12.95 10.16
N MET A 398 -16.24 13.17 10.14
CA MET A 398 -15.53 13.84 11.24
C MET A 398 -15.04 15.23 10.86
N LYS A 399 -15.12 16.11 11.85
CA LYS A 399 -14.54 17.46 11.83
C LYS A 399 -13.93 17.77 13.17
N TYR A 400 -13.23 18.89 13.26
CA TYR A 400 -12.76 19.45 14.53
C TYR A 400 -12.88 20.96 14.55
N CYS A 401 -12.90 21.52 15.77
CA CYS A 401 -12.87 22.93 16.04
C CYS A 401 -11.65 23.28 16.90
N ILE A 402 -11.17 24.50 16.76
CA ILE A 402 -10.11 25.09 17.59
C ILE A 402 -10.73 26.19 18.47
N TYR A 403 -10.26 26.27 19.70
CA TYR A 403 -10.69 27.24 20.69
C TYR A 403 -9.50 28.01 21.25
N PHE A 404 -9.64 29.33 21.39
CA PHE A 404 -8.74 30.17 22.14
C PHE A 404 -9.48 30.72 23.36
N ASP A 405 -8.98 30.46 24.57
CA ASP A 405 -9.59 30.90 25.85
C ASP A 405 -11.10 30.60 25.98
N ASP A 406 -11.53 29.41 25.54
CA ASP A 406 -12.92 28.94 25.50
C ASP A 406 -13.80 29.56 24.38
N GLU A 407 -13.26 30.44 23.55
CA GLU A 407 -13.96 31.01 22.40
C GLU A 407 -13.63 30.19 21.14
N LEU A 408 -14.68 29.84 20.39
CA LEU A 408 -14.58 29.13 19.11
C LEU A 408 -13.88 30.01 18.08
N PHE A 409 -12.80 29.52 17.51
CA PHE A 409 -12.01 30.25 16.51
C PHE A 409 -12.53 30.02 15.11
N THR A 410 -12.58 31.10 14.33
CA THR A 410 -12.89 31.07 12.90
C THR A 410 -11.64 31.40 12.11
N PHE A 411 -11.23 30.48 11.24
CA PHE A 411 -10.14 30.71 10.31
C PHE A 411 -10.65 31.59 9.15
N MET A 412 -10.14 32.81 9.06
CA MET A 412 -10.57 33.81 8.10
C MET A 412 -9.63 33.82 6.87
N LYS A 413 -10.19 34.01 5.66
CA LYS A 413 -9.40 33.98 4.40
C LYS A 413 -8.38 35.10 4.28
N ASP A 414 -8.53 36.20 4.96
CA ASP A 414 -7.59 37.32 4.96
C ASP A 414 -6.34 37.05 5.80
N GLU A 415 -6.40 36.06 6.72
CA GLU A 415 -5.28 35.61 7.53
C GLU A 415 -4.73 34.25 7.06
N TYR A 416 -5.62 33.36 6.62
CA TYR A 416 -5.32 32.00 6.15
C TYR A 416 -5.60 31.89 4.65
N PHE A 417 -4.63 32.27 3.83
CA PHE A 417 -4.81 32.49 2.37
C PHE A 417 -5.15 31.22 1.58
N PHE A 418 -4.80 30.05 2.09
CA PHE A 418 -4.93 28.77 1.35
C PHE A 418 -6.21 28.00 1.67
N ILE A 419 -7.02 28.45 2.68
CA ILE A 419 -8.31 27.82 2.95
C ILE A 419 -9.31 28.12 1.81
N PRO A 420 -10.19 27.15 1.46
CA PRO A 420 -11.16 27.35 0.38
C PRO A 420 -12.22 28.40 0.72
N GLU A 421 -12.62 28.44 2.00
CA GLU A 421 -13.61 29.34 2.59
C GLU A 421 -13.28 29.57 4.07
N GLU A 422 -13.99 30.49 4.72
CA GLU A 422 -13.89 30.69 6.17
C GLU A 422 -14.35 29.42 6.90
N MET A 423 -13.56 28.95 7.86
CA MET A 423 -13.83 27.68 8.55
C MET A 423 -13.83 27.84 10.06
N THR A 424 -14.89 27.37 10.70
CA THR A 424 -14.94 27.09 12.15
C THR A 424 -14.89 25.60 12.44
N GLU A 425 -15.44 24.79 11.54
CA GLU A 425 -15.40 23.32 11.58
C GLU A 425 -14.48 22.83 10.48
N ILE A 426 -13.29 22.35 10.83
CA ILE A 426 -12.29 21.89 9.89
C ILE A 426 -12.54 20.41 9.61
N PRO A 427 -12.68 19.97 8.32
CA PRO A 427 -12.78 18.56 7.98
C PRO A 427 -11.57 17.76 8.46
N TYR A 428 -11.78 16.56 8.99
CA TYR A 428 -10.73 15.68 9.54
C TYR A 428 -9.54 15.49 8.57
N THR A 429 -9.82 15.35 7.26
CA THR A 429 -8.80 15.12 6.25
C THR A 429 -8.23 16.39 5.62
N TYR A 430 -8.67 17.57 6.09
CA TYR A 430 -8.25 18.83 5.50
C TYR A 430 -6.78 19.12 5.80
N LYS A 431 -6.04 19.44 4.75
CA LYS A 431 -4.66 19.93 4.79
C LYS A 431 -4.41 20.84 3.62
N ASP A 432 -3.53 21.82 3.77
CA ASP A 432 -3.17 22.78 2.72
C ASP A 432 -1.65 22.93 2.52
N ASP A 433 -0.83 22.19 3.25
CA ASP A 433 0.63 22.22 3.25
C ASP A 433 1.26 23.54 3.78
N PHE A 434 0.45 24.44 4.38
CA PHE A 434 0.90 25.72 4.97
C PHE A 434 0.47 25.84 6.44
N ASP A 435 -0.84 25.82 6.70
CA ASP A 435 -1.42 26.07 8.01
C ASP A 435 -2.02 24.82 8.66
N PHE A 436 -2.40 23.85 7.84
CA PHE A 436 -3.05 22.61 8.26
C PHE A 436 -2.31 21.39 7.74
N PHE A 437 -1.81 20.57 8.66
CA PHE A 437 -1.12 19.32 8.31
C PHE A 437 -1.79 18.16 9.02
N VAL A 438 -1.81 17.01 8.34
CA VAL A 438 -2.31 15.74 8.89
C VAL A 438 -1.26 14.67 8.65
N ASP A 439 -0.78 14.07 9.74
CA ASP A 439 0.14 12.93 9.73
C ASP A 439 -0.43 11.82 10.62
N GLY A 440 -1.01 10.81 10.00
CA GLY A 440 -1.73 9.76 10.70
C GLY A 440 -2.93 10.30 11.48
N LEU A 441 -2.90 10.16 12.81
CA LEU A 441 -3.91 10.72 13.72
C LEU A 441 -3.61 12.16 14.10
N THR A 442 -2.37 12.61 13.91
CA THR A 442 -1.90 13.91 14.39
C THR A 442 -2.29 15.01 13.42
N HIS A 443 -3.05 15.96 13.95
CA HIS A 443 -3.42 17.20 13.27
C HIS A 443 -2.53 18.32 13.80
N THR A 444 -1.99 19.11 12.88
CA THR A 444 -1.19 20.30 13.20
C THR A 444 -1.88 21.52 12.65
N VAL A 445 -2.09 22.51 13.49
CA VAL A 445 -2.66 23.80 13.12
C VAL A 445 -1.67 24.89 13.49
N PHE A 446 -1.30 25.70 12.50
CA PHE A 446 -0.56 26.92 12.72
C PHE A 446 -1.50 28.08 13.02
N PHE A 447 -1.07 28.99 13.90
CA PHE A 447 -1.86 30.15 14.26
C PHE A 447 -0.98 31.41 14.37
N TYR A 448 -1.58 32.54 14.10
CA TYR A 448 -0.93 33.85 14.06
C TYR A 448 -1.45 34.77 15.17
N SER A 449 -2.50 34.35 15.84
CA SER A 449 -3.14 35.10 16.94
C SER A 449 -2.28 35.11 18.19
N GLN A 450 -2.38 36.21 18.94
CA GLN A 450 -1.71 36.43 20.23
C GLN A 450 -2.74 36.84 21.27
N GLY A 451 -2.35 36.80 22.56
CA GLY A 451 -3.15 37.37 23.65
C GLY A 451 -4.13 36.39 24.29
N PHE A 452 -4.04 35.09 23.96
CA PHE A 452 -4.78 34.03 24.64
C PHE A 452 -3.90 33.25 25.61
N SER A 453 -4.48 32.61 26.61
CA SER A 453 -3.77 31.83 27.64
C SER A 453 -3.78 30.34 27.36
N LYS A 454 -4.75 29.83 26.62
CA LYS A 454 -4.88 28.40 26.27
C LYS A 454 -5.48 28.22 24.87
N ILE A 455 -5.05 27.14 24.21
CA ILE A 455 -5.63 26.69 22.95
C ILE A 455 -6.15 25.28 23.12
N GLY A 456 -7.30 24.96 22.53
CA GLY A 456 -7.93 23.65 22.64
C GLY A 456 -8.50 23.17 21.32
N ALA A 457 -8.66 21.83 21.22
CA ALA A 457 -9.33 21.17 20.10
C ALA A 457 -10.54 20.37 20.60
N GLN A 458 -11.56 20.26 19.74
CA GLN A 458 -12.76 19.49 19.97
C GLN A 458 -13.11 18.70 18.72
N SER A 459 -13.35 17.40 18.85
CA SER A 459 -13.82 16.54 17.74
C SER A 459 -15.33 16.62 17.58
N ILE A 460 -15.79 16.51 16.33
CA ILE A 460 -17.19 16.52 15.94
C ILE A 460 -17.48 15.31 15.06
N ILE A 461 -18.55 14.59 15.36
CA ILE A 461 -19.11 13.56 14.47
C ILE A 461 -20.43 14.06 13.92
N THR A 462 -20.66 13.85 12.62
CA THR A 462 -21.94 14.15 11.96
C THR A 462 -22.44 12.90 11.26
N ILE A 463 -23.57 12.35 11.70
CA ILE A 463 -24.26 11.20 11.09
C ILE A 463 -25.69 11.60 10.77
N ASN A 464 -26.13 11.40 9.54
CA ASN A 464 -27.48 11.75 9.08
C ASN A 464 -27.92 13.20 9.43
N GLY A 465 -26.96 14.14 9.45
CA GLY A 465 -27.18 15.55 9.77
C GLY A 465 -27.21 15.88 11.27
N GLU A 466 -27.18 14.90 12.15
CA GLU A 466 -27.07 15.11 13.60
C GLU A 466 -25.58 15.21 13.99
N LYS A 467 -25.29 16.12 14.93
CA LYS A 467 -23.93 16.36 15.43
C LYS A 467 -23.77 16.01 16.89
N THR A 468 -22.64 15.41 17.23
CA THR A 468 -22.17 15.26 18.61
C THR A 468 -20.73 15.76 18.73
N TYR A 469 -20.37 16.16 19.93
CA TYR A 469 -19.10 16.82 20.23
C TYR A 469 -18.37 16.09 21.35
N SER A 470 -17.05 16.01 21.24
CA SER A 470 -16.17 15.59 22.33
C SER A 470 -16.11 16.67 23.43
N ASN A 471 -15.35 16.42 24.47
CA ASN A 471 -14.87 17.52 25.32
C ASN A 471 -13.77 18.32 24.58
N ILE A 472 -13.59 19.59 24.97
CA ILE A 472 -12.47 20.40 24.50
C ILE A 472 -11.23 20.00 25.28
N VAL A 473 -10.13 19.69 24.60
CA VAL A 473 -8.84 19.35 25.21
C VAL A 473 -7.85 20.47 24.94
N TYR A 474 -7.35 21.08 26.03
CA TYR A 474 -6.45 22.23 25.97
C TYR A 474 -4.98 21.83 26.13
N ASN A 475 -4.09 22.71 25.66
CA ASN A 475 -2.64 22.58 25.79
C ASN A 475 -2.14 22.62 27.24
N THR A 476 -2.95 23.06 28.19
CA THR A 476 -2.62 23.16 29.64
C THR A 476 -2.90 21.91 30.44
N GLY A 477 -3.29 20.80 29.79
CA GLY A 477 -3.46 19.49 30.44
C GLY A 477 -4.69 19.34 31.33
N GLY A 478 -5.67 20.23 31.21
CA GLY A 478 -6.96 20.17 31.90
C GLY A 478 -8.11 20.01 30.91
N SER A 479 -8.77 18.85 30.91
CA SER A 479 -10.11 18.73 30.30
C SER A 479 -11.08 19.53 31.15
N THR A 480 -11.68 20.60 30.62
CA THR A 480 -12.79 21.28 31.30
C THR A 480 -14.06 20.47 31.05
N THR A 481 -14.36 19.56 31.96
CA THR A 481 -15.66 18.89 32.01
C THR A 481 -16.70 19.82 32.59
N GLY A 482 -17.54 20.39 31.75
CA GLY A 482 -18.89 20.70 32.14
C GLY A 482 -19.66 19.38 32.15
N VAL A 483 -20.13 18.99 33.38
CA VAL A 483 -21.07 17.92 33.72
C VAL A 483 -20.48 16.56 34.08
N ASP A 484 -20.54 16.29 35.36
CA ASP A 484 -20.67 15.04 36.14
C ASP A 484 -19.88 13.78 35.79
N LYS A 485 -19.02 13.46 36.75
CA LYS A 485 -18.40 12.14 36.95
C LYS A 485 -19.45 11.03 36.91
N VAL A 486 -19.46 10.27 35.84
CA VAL A 486 -19.84 8.87 35.90
C VAL A 486 -18.55 8.05 35.87
N GLY A 487 -18.36 7.25 36.90
CA GLY A 487 -17.11 6.54 37.15
C GLY A 487 -16.71 5.60 36.01
N SER A 488 -15.68 5.96 35.30
CA SER A 488 -14.82 5.02 34.60
C SER A 488 -13.46 5.07 35.27
N THR A 489 -12.92 3.95 35.63
CA THR A 489 -11.56 3.76 36.12
C THR A 489 -10.55 4.02 34.99
N ALA A 490 -10.54 5.26 34.48
CA ALA A 490 -9.47 5.72 33.62
C ALA A 490 -8.26 5.99 34.51
N THR A 491 -7.26 5.16 34.42
CA THR A 491 -5.98 5.33 35.11
C THR A 491 -5.31 6.58 34.55
N GLY A 492 -5.32 7.66 35.32
CA GLY A 492 -4.66 8.91 34.95
C GLY A 492 -3.15 8.69 34.79
N VAL A 493 -2.54 9.43 33.84
CA VAL A 493 -1.08 9.45 33.70
C VAL A 493 -0.51 10.26 34.85
N LYS A 494 0.25 9.59 35.72
CA LYS A 494 0.89 10.21 36.89
C LYS A 494 2.12 11.02 36.51
N ARG A 495 2.96 10.49 35.62
CA ARG A 495 4.14 11.16 35.08
C ARG A 495 4.66 10.48 33.81
N VAL A 496 5.42 11.23 33.05
CA VAL A 496 6.14 10.75 31.87
C VAL A 496 7.62 11.03 32.05
N GLU A 497 8.45 10.04 31.79
CA GLU A 497 9.90 10.15 31.86
C GLU A 497 10.51 9.69 30.53
N PHE A 498 11.61 10.34 30.13
CA PHE A 498 12.33 9.99 28.89
C PHE A 498 13.73 9.49 29.27
N TYR A 499 14.21 8.49 28.52
CA TYR A 499 15.52 7.89 28.71
C TYR A 499 16.22 7.73 27.37
N ASP A 500 17.55 7.84 27.36
CA ASP A 500 18.34 7.38 26.21
C ASP A 500 18.42 5.84 26.18
N LEU A 501 19.00 5.29 25.11
CA LEU A 501 19.15 3.84 24.97
C LEU A 501 20.09 3.21 26.02
N ASN A 502 20.92 4.02 26.71
CA ASN A 502 21.78 3.59 27.79
C ASN A 502 21.09 3.65 29.18
N GLY A 503 19.78 3.99 29.19
CA GLY A 503 18.99 4.08 30.41
C GLY A 503 19.19 5.35 31.21
N ARG A 504 19.86 6.38 30.69
CA ARG A 504 19.99 7.68 31.37
C ARG A 504 18.71 8.48 31.19
N ARG A 505 18.20 9.00 32.29
CA ARG A 505 17.04 9.88 32.28
C ARG A 505 17.38 11.21 31.58
N LEU A 506 16.52 11.59 30.64
CA LEU A 506 16.62 12.83 29.90
C LEU A 506 15.69 13.89 30.53
N ALA A 507 16.18 15.11 30.69
CA ALA A 507 15.35 16.21 31.18
C ALA A 507 14.26 16.64 30.20
N LYS A 508 14.46 16.39 28.91
CA LYS A 508 13.51 16.62 27.82
C LYS A 508 13.79 15.64 26.67
N PRO A 509 12.83 15.36 25.81
CA PRO A 509 13.06 14.57 24.61
C PRO A 509 14.12 15.21 23.71
N VAL A 510 15.03 14.41 23.17
CA VAL A 510 16.09 14.82 22.23
C VAL A 510 15.89 14.13 20.89
N SER A 511 16.54 14.63 19.83
CA SER A 511 16.56 13.95 18.53
C SER A 511 17.24 12.60 18.64
N GLY A 512 16.73 11.61 17.91
CA GLY A 512 17.20 10.23 17.92
C GLY A 512 16.23 9.29 18.64
N VAL A 513 16.73 8.08 18.94
CA VAL A 513 15.91 7.05 19.60
C VAL A 513 15.91 7.25 21.10
N ILE A 514 14.73 7.40 21.67
CA ILE A 514 14.53 7.54 23.12
C ILE A 514 13.45 6.59 23.63
N LEU A 515 13.52 6.24 24.91
CA LEU A 515 12.49 5.48 25.59
C LEU A 515 11.59 6.43 26.38
N LYS A 516 10.30 6.40 26.11
CA LYS A 516 9.26 7.10 26.90
C LYS A 516 8.68 6.11 27.91
N LYS A 517 8.75 6.42 29.19
CA LYS A 517 8.05 5.70 30.27
C LYS A 517 6.87 6.52 30.75
N VAL A 518 5.69 5.94 30.69
CA VAL A 518 4.46 6.53 31.20
C VAL A 518 4.08 5.77 32.45
N PHE A 519 3.98 6.48 33.57
CA PHE A 519 3.56 5.94 34.88
C PHE A 519 2.11 6.33 35.10
N TYR A 520 1.27 5.38 35.42
CA TYR A 520 -0.15 5.58 35.67
C TYR A 520 -0.46 5.60 37.16
N ASP A 521 -1.59 6.20 37.56
CA ASP A 521 -2.00 6.31 38.97
C ASP A 521 -2.29 4.95 39.61
N ASN A 522 -2.64 3.94 38.81
CA ASN A 522 -2.84 2.56 39.25
C ASN A 522 -1.52 1.78 39.49
N GLY A 523 -0.36 2.41 39.28
CA GLY A 523 0.95 1.80 39.43
C GLY A 523 1.52 1.15 38.17
N ASP A 524 0.76 1.07 37.09
CA ASP A 524 1.22 0.54 35.80
C ASP A 524 2.31 1.44 35.20
N VAL A 525 3.22 0.82 34.43
CA VAL A 525 4.30 1.51 33.72
C VAL A 525 4.32 1.00 32.27
N LYS A 526 4.06 1.90 31.33
CA LYS A 526 4.21 1.61 29.90
C LYS A 526 5.50 2.21 29.37
N THR A 527 6.33 1.39 28.73
CA THR A 527 7.55 1.86 28.06
C THR A 527 7.35 1.80 26.56
N THR A 528 7.62 2.89 25.86
CA THR A 528 7.50 3.01 24.40
C THR A 528 8.80 3.56 23.85
N LYS A 529 9.33 2.95 22.78
CA LYS A 529 10.46 3.48 22.01
C LYS A 529 9.91 4.59 21.09
N ILE A 530 10.52 5.75 21.12
CA ILE A 530 10.16 6.88 20.26
C ILE A 530 11.39 7.23 19.42
N VAL A 531 11.18 7.44 18.13
CA VAL A 531 12.18 8.01 17.21
C VAL A 531 11.79 9.45 16.93
N ARG A 532 12.70 10.40 17.12
CA ARG A 532 12.49 11.83 16.86
C ARG A 532 13.52 12.37 15.88
#